data_3a58bab63afa2c359b5eb75f50d9584a
#
_entry.id   3a58bab63afa2c359b5eb75f50d9584a
#
_cell.length_a   1.000
_cell.length_b   1.000
_cell.length_c   1.000
_cell.angle_alpha   90.00
_cell.angle_beta   90.00
_cell.angle_gamma   90.00
#
_symmetry.space_group_name_H-M   'P 1'
#
loop_
_entity.id
_entity.type
_entity.pdbx_description
1 polymer ?
#
loop_
_entity_poly.entity_id
_entity_poly.type
_entity_poly.pdbx_seq_one_letter_code
_entity_poly.pdbx_strand_id
1 'polypeptide(L)'
;LAFVGSTVTQEDIMQPPFPVLPGSHLIENYTYALFNIAPEGYYPLPVPVYKMLLNSLIMALGITIGKLIISLLSAFAFVYFKFPLRKTFFWLIFLTLMLPIEVRIVPTYEVVANLGLLNSYAGLIFPLIASATATFLFRQFFLTVPNEMIEAARMDGATPMQFFKDILIPISKTNIAALFVILFVYGFNQYLWPLLITTSSDMRTIVMGLKFMIPTGDDYGHWPTIFSTAMLAMLPPVIIVIAMQKFFVKGLLESDK
;
A
#
# COMPACT_ATOMS: atom_id res chain seq x y z
N LEU A 1 12.88 -19.23 9.44
CA LEU A 1 13.52 -18.71 10.66
C LEU A 1 12.63 -17.71 11.39
N ALA A 2 12.10 -16.65 10.75
CA ALA A 2 11.26 -15.65 11.42
C ALA A 2 10.02 -16.25 12.10
N PHE A 3 9.32 -17.19 11.43
CA PHE A 3 8.22 -17.92 12.05
C PHE A 3 8.66 -18.72 13.28
N VAL A 4 9.77 -19.43 13.22
CA VAL A 4 10.30 -20.18 14.38
C VAL A 4 10.63 -19.21 15.50
N GLY A 5 11.35 -18.12 15.22
CA GLY A 5 11.68 -17.11 16.22
C GLY A 5 10.47 -16.44 16.89
N SER A 6 9.30 -16.40 16.19
CA SER A 6 8.05 -15.89 16.79
C SER A 6 7.36 -16.86 17.75
N THR A 7 7.84 -18.10 17.85
CA THR A 7 7.21 -19.18 18.66
C THR A 7 8.03 -19.63 19.85
N VAL A 8 9.20 -19.09 20.05
CA VAL A 8 10.16 -19.46 21.11
C VAL A 8 10.33 -18.33 22.12
N THR A 9 11.11 -18.59 23.19
CA THR A 9 11.43 -17.57 24.20
C THR A 9 12.56 -16.65 23.74
N GLN A 10 12.76 -15.55 24.47
CA GLN A 10 13.90 -14.66 24.27
C GLN A 10 15.23 -15.41 24.52
N GLU A 11 15.26 -16.25 25.53
CA GLU A 11 16.46 -17.02 25.90
C GLU A 11 16.87 -17.98 24.79
N ASP A 12 15.89 -18.70 24.21
CA ASP A 12 16.14 -19.63 23.10
C ASP A 12 16.74 -18.94 21.87
N ILE A 13 16.38 -17.66 21.63
CA ILE A 13 16.92 -16.89 20.51
C ILE A 13 18.35 -16.41 20.79
N MET A 14 18.64 -16.06 22.04
CA MET A 14 19.93 -15.48 22.44
C MET A 14 21.02 -16.55 22.63
N GLN A 15 20.63 -17.82 22.82
CA GLN A 15 21.58 -18.92 23.00
C GLN A 15 21.79 -19.69 21.68
N PRO A 16 23.03 -19.79 21.20
CA PRO A 16 23.33 -20.63 20.05
C PRO A 16 23.30 -22.15 20.41
N PRO A 17 22.83 -23.02 19.46
CA PRO A 17 22.38 -22.71 18.11
C PRO A 17 20.93 -22.17 18.06
N PHE A 18 20.63 -21.29 17.09
CA PHE A 18 19.27 -20.78 16.89
C PHE A 18 18.30 -21.95 16.64
N PRO A 19 17.10 -21.96 17.31
CA PRO A 19 16.15 -23.04 17.18
C PRO A 19 15.63 -23.17 15.73
N VAL A 20 15.53 -24.42 15.27
CA VAL A 20 15.09 -24.74 13.89
C VAL A 20 13.61 -25.17 13.89
N LEU A 21 13.09 -25.66 15.03
CA LEU A 21 11.72 -26.12 15.18
C LEU A 21 10.89 -25.08 15.95
N PRO A 22 9.57 -24.95 15.64
CA PRO A 22 8.68 -24.07 16.39
C PRO A 22 8.59 -24.48 17.87
N GLY A 23 8.58 -23.48 18.75
CA GLY A 23 8.39 -23.65 20.19
C GLY A 23 6.91 -23.60 20.61
N SER A 24 6.68 -23.58 21.92
CA SER A 24 5.34 -23.60 22.55
C SER A 24 4.76 -22.21 22.84
N HIS A 25 5.54 -21.11 22.65
CA HIS A 25 5.16 -19.75 23.07
C HIS A 25 4.45 -18.93 21.97
N LEU A 26 3.93 -19.60 20.92
CA LEU A 26 3.25 -18.93 19.80
C LEU A 26 2.08 -18.05 20.30
N ILE A 27 1.15 -18.60 21.06
CA ILE A 27 -0.05 -17.88 21.52
C ILE A 27 0.34 -16.69 22.39
N GLU A 28 1.27 -16.88 23.30
CA GLU A 28 1.76 -15.85 24.22
C GLU A 28 2.40 -14.69 23.47
N ASN A 29 3.38 -14.97 22.60
CA ASN A 29 4.10 -13.96 21.83
C ASN A 29 3.17 -13.16 20.89
N TYR A 30 2.22 -13.83 20.22
CA TYR A 30 1.27 -13.15 19.34
C TYR A 30 0.21 -12.36 20.10
N THR A 31 -0.26 -12.86 21.27
CA THR A 31 -1.20 -12.13 22.13
C THR A 31 -0.53 -10.87 22.70
N TYR A 32 0.71 -11.00 23.15
CA TYR A 32 1.49 -9.86 23.62
C TYR A 32 1.70 -8.84 22.49
N ALA A 33 2.17 -9.27 21.32
CA ALA A 33 2.37 -8.36 20.21
C ALA A 33 1.07 -7.65 19.80
N LEU A 34 -0.01 -8.42 19.56
CA LEU A 34 -1.26 -7.86 19.06
C LEU A 34 -1.93 -6.90 20.03
N PHE A 35 -2.07 -7.31 21.28
CA PHE A 35 -2.93 -6.64 22.26
C PHE A 35 -2.16 -5.93 23.38
N ASN A 36 -0.83 -6.05 23.38
CA ASN A 36 0.02 -5.49 24.43
C ASN A 36 -0.31 -6.05 25.83
N ILE A 37 -0.75 -7.31 25.90
CA ILE A 37 -0.96 -8.03 27.14
C ILE A 37 0.38 -8.64 27.55
N ALA A 38 1.15 -7.87 28.33
CA ALA A 38 2.50 -8.26 28.71
C ALA A 38 2.49 -9.38 29.75
N PRO A 39 3.26 -10.47 29.54
CA PRO A 39 3.58 -11.42 30.60
C PRO A 39 4.37 -10.75 31.73
N GLU A 40 4.44 -11.41 32.91
CA GLU A 40 5.27 -10.91 34.01
C GLU A 40 6.74 -10.70 33.57
N GLY A 41 7.28 -9.53 33.89
CA GLY A 41 8.65 -9.17 33.54
C GLY A 41 8.85 -8.52 32.17
N TYR A 42 7.76 -8.34 31.38
CA TYR A 42 7.82 -7.66 30.08
C TYR A 42 7.37 -6.21 30.18
N TYR A 43 8.06 -5.32 29.47
CA TYR A 43 7.63 -3.93 29.35
C TYR A 43 6.56 -3.78 28.28
N PRO A 44 5.48 -3.01 28.53
CA PRO A 44 4.45 -2.81 27.52
C PRO A 44 5.00 -2.12 26.26
N LEU A 45 4.51 -2.55 25.10
CA LEU A 45 4.83 -1.91 23.84
C LEU A 45 4.28 -0.48 23.81
N PRO A 46 4.98 0.48 23.19
CA PRO A 46 4.47 1.85 23.04
C PRO A 46 3.13 1.91 22.31
N VAL A 47 2.88 0.98 21.39
CA VAL A 47 1.63 0.86 20.63
C VAL A 47 1.40 -0.62 20.31
N PRO A 48 0.20 -1.17 20.54
CA PRO A 48 -0.11 -2.54 20.18
C PRO A 48 -0.11 -2.72 18.66
N VAL A 49 0.33 -3.90 18.21
CA VAL A 49 0.52 -4.19 16.77
C VAL A 49 -0.79 -4.11 15.99
N TYR A 50 -1.95 -4.49 16.58
CA TYR A 50 -3.23 -4.38 15.89
C TYR A 50 -3.53 -2.94 15.44
N LYS A 51 -3.16 -1.94 16.25
CA LYS A 51 -3.37 -0.52 15.92
C LYS A 51 -2.44 -0.07 14.79
N MET A 52 -1.18 -0.50 14.83
CA MET A 52 -0.21 -0.23 13.76
C MET A 52 -0.63 -0.88 12.44
N LEU A 53 -1.17 -2.11 12.48
CA LEU A 53 -1.74 -2.80 11.32
C LEU A 53 -2.95 -2.04 10.76
N LEU A 54 -3.85 -1.58 11.62
CA LEU A 54 -5.01 -0.81 11.21
C LEU A 54 -4.62 0.50 10.53
N ASN A 55 -3.65 1.24 11.10
CA ASN A 55 -3.12 2.46 10.49
C ASN A 55 -2.52 2.19 9.10
N SER A 56 -1.73 1.11 8.97
CA SER A 56 -1.15 0.71 7.68
C SER A 56 -2.21 0.30 6.67
N LEU A 57 -3.26 -0.42 7.08
CA LEU A 57 -4.36 -0.81 6.21
C LEU A 57 -5.15 0.40 5.71
N ILE A 58 -5.52 1.32 6.61
CA ILE A 58 -6.25 2.56 6.25
C ILE A 58 -5.41 3.38 5.27
N MET A 59 -4.12 3.56 5.57
CA MET A 59 -3.20 4.30 4.71
C MET A 59 -3.05 3.62 3.35
N ALA A 60 -2.75 2.32 3.31
CA ALA A 60 -2.53 1.57 2.07
C ALA A 60 -3.78 1.55 1.18
N LEU A 61 -4.96 1.29 1.75
CA LEU A 61 -6.23 1.30 1.02
C LEU A 61 -6.57 2.71 0.52
N GLY A 62 -6.42 3.73 1.36
CA GLY A 62 -6.67 5.12 0.98
C GLY A 62 -5.79 5.58 -0.18
N ILE A 63 -4.49 5.30 -0.11
CA ILE A 63 -3.54 5.59 -1.19
C ILE A 63 -3.91 4.82 -2.47
N THR A 64 -4.19 3.53 -2.36
CA THR A 64 -4.49 2.66 -3.51
C THR A 64 -5.75 3.10 -4.22
N ILE A 65 -6.85 3.27 -3.48
CA ILE A 65 -8.14 3.68 -4.04
C ILE A 65 -8.03 5.08 -4.65
N GLY A 66 -7.39 6.02 -3.95
CA GLY A 66 -7.16 7.37 -4.46
C GLY A 66 -6.36 7.38 -5.76
N LYS A 67 -5.23 6.63 -5.80
CA LYS A 67 -4.42 6.48 -7.01
C LYS A 67 -5.21 5.88 -8.18
N LEU A 68 -5.98 4.82 -7.93
CA LEU A 68 -6.80 4.17 -8.97
C LEU A 68 -7.84 5.12 -9.55
N ILE A 69 -8.61 5.80 -8.68
CA ILE A 69 -9.67 6.73 -9.12
C ILE A 69 -9.07 7.86 -9.96
N ILE A 70 -8.06 8.55 -9.44
CA ILE A 70 -7.44 9.69 -10.14
C ILE A 70 -6.81 9.23 -11.45
N SER A 71 -6.11 8.09 -11.46
CA SER A 71 -5.43 7.58 -12.65
C SER A 71 -6.40 7.10 -13.73
N LEU A 72 -7.50 6.43 -13.37
CA LEU A 72 -8.56 6.03 -14.30
C LEU A 72 -9.22 7.23 -14.95
N LEU A 73 -9.62 8.23 -14.16
CA LEU A 73 -10.24 9.45 -14.66
C LEU A 73 -9.28 10.27 -15.53
N SER A 74 -8.02 10.39 -15.12
CA SER A 74 -6.99 11.09 -15.89
C SER A 74 -6.72 10.38 -17.22
N ALA A 75 -6.55 9.06 -17.21
CA ALA A 75 -6.35 8.28 -18.43
C ALA A 75 -7.55 8.39 -19.38
N PHE A 76 -8.77 8.31 -18.82
CA PHE A 76 -10.00 8.51 -19.58
C PHE A 76 -10.05 9.88 -20.25
N ALA A 77 -9.71 10.95 -19.53
CA ALA A 77 -9.63 12.29 -20.08
C ALA A 77 -8.58 12.39 -21.21
N PHE A 78 -7.39 11.82 -20.99
CA PHE A 78 -6.31 11.87 -21.98
C PHE A 78 -6.55 11.04 -23.24
N VAL A 79 -7.39 10.02 -23.20
CA VAL A 79 -7.65 9.18 -24.37
C VAL A 79 -8.89 9.67 -25.13
N TYR A 80 -9.99 9.90 -24.43
CA TYR A 80 -11.30 10.07 -25.07
C TYR A 80 -11.75 11.53 -25.24
N PHE A 81 -11.12 12.49 -24.55
CA PHE A 81 -11.47 13.90 -24.69
C PHE A 81 -10.44 14.67 -25.52
N LYS A 82 -10.92 15.61 -26.34
CA LYS A 82 -10.10 16.56 -27.08
C LYS A 82 -10.10 17.89 -26.34
N PHE A 83 -8.99 18.26 -25.72
CA PHE A 83 -8.80 19.53 -25.05
C PHE A 83 -7.44 20.15 -25.42
N PRO A 84 -7.28 21.49 -25.32
CA PRO A 84 -6.05 22.15 -25.65
C PRO A 84 -4.90 21.65 -24.77
N LEU A 85 -3.69 21.60 -25.32
CA LEU A 85 -2.47 21.17 -24.60
C LEU A 85 -2.52 19.76 -24.01
N ARG A 86 -3.44 18.87 -24.44
CA ARG A 86 -3.60 17.50 -23.94
C ARG A 86 -2.28 16.73 -23.89
N LYS A 87 -1.48 16.81 -24.96
CA LYS A 87 -0.18 16.13 -25.03
C LYS A 87 0.82 16.73 -24.04
N THR A 88 0.83 18.05 -23.91
CA THR A 88 1.71 18.77 -22.97
C THR A 88 1.41 18.38 -21.53
N PHE A 89 0.14 18.38 -21.12
CA PHE A 89 -0.26 17.94 -19.78
C PHE A 89 0.11 16.48 -19.51
N PHE A 90 -0.07 15.61 -20.50
CA PHE A 90 0.35 14.20 -20.35
C PHE A 90 1.86 14.10 -20.14
N TRP A 91 2.67 14.83 -20.94
CA TRP A 91 4.12 14.81 -20.79
C TRP A 91 4.58 15.43 -19.47
N LEU A 92 3.91 16.47 -18.98
CA LEU A 92 4.20 17.05 -17.66
C LEU A 92 3.96 16.02 -16.53
N ILE A 93 2.85 15.29 -16.57
CA ILE A 93 2.61 14.20 -15.61
C ILE A 93 3.69 13.12 -15.75
N PHE A 94 4.04 12.75 -16.99
CA PHE A 94 5.07 11.73 -17.24
C PHE A 94 6.44 12.15 -16.70
N LEU A 95 6.83 13.41 -16.84
CA LEU A 95 8.08 13.96 -16.30
C LEU A 95 8.15 13.84 -14.77
N THR A 96 7.02 13.84 -14.06
CA THR A 96 7.01 13.64 -12.60
C THR A 96 7.48 12.26 -12.18
N LEU A 97 7.48 11.25 -13.08
CA LEU A 97 8.07 9.93 -12.81
C LEU A 97 9.60 10.00 -12.66
N MET A 98 10.23 10.97 -13.29
CA MET A 98 11.68 11.13 -13.25
C MET A 98 12.18 11.82 -11.99
N LEU A 99 11.27 12.44 -11.21
CA LEU A 99 11.63 13.09 -9.94
C LEU A 99 11.67 12.06 -8.81
N PRO A 100 12.84 11.81 -8.21
CA PRO A 100 12.95 10.96 -7.03
C PRO A 100 12.05 11.47 -5.90
N ILE A 101 11.51 10.55 -5.10
CA ILE A 101 10.64 10.90 -3.95
C ILE A 101 11.42 11.77 -2.96
N GLU A 102 12.69 11.50 -2.79
CA GLU A 102 13.59 12.18 -1.86
C GLU A 102 13.70 13.69 -2.13
N VAL A 103 13.66 14.08 -3.41
CA VAL A 103 13.73 15.50 -3.81
C VAL A 103 12.48 16.28 -3.43
N ARG A 104 11.31 15.64 -3.49
CA ARG A 104 10.01 16.31 -3.24
C ARG A 104 9.47 16.12 -1.83
N ILE A 105 10.13 15.30 -1.00
CA ILE A 105 9.58 14.93 0.32
C ILE A 105 9.50 16.13 1.26
N VAL A 106 10.54 16.98 1.29
CA VAL A 106 10.59 18.16 2.15
C VAL A 106 9.54 19.20 1.75
N PRO A 107 9.44 19.64 0.48
CA PRO A 107 8.36 20.53 0.07
C PRO A 107 6.95 19.97 0.33
N THR A 108 6.77 18.64 0.16
CA THR A 108 5.47 18.01 0.45
C THR A 108 5.15 18.05 1.95
N TYR A 109 6.17 17.81 2.80
CA TYR A 109 6.02 17.93 4.26
C TYR A 109 5.59 19.34 4.66
N GLU A 110 6.24 20.38 4.14
CA GLU A 110 5.92 21.79 4.43
C GLU A 110 4.45 22.10 4.07
N VAL A 111 3.97 21.66 2.92
CA VAL A 111 2.57 21.85 2.52
C VAL A 111 1.62 21.14 3.48
N VAL A 112 1.91 19.88 3.84
CA VAL A 112 1.09 19.10 4.77
C VAL A 112 1.06 19.73 6.17
N ALA A 113 2.22 20.23 6.65
CA ALA A 113 2.34 20.91 7.93
C ALA A 113 1.55 22.23 7.93
N ASN A 114 1.68 23.06 6.89
CA ASN A 114 0.96 24.32 6.74
C ASN A 114 -0.56 24.13 6.63
N LEU A 115 -1.02 22.99 6.11
CA LEU A 115 -2.43 22.63 6.07
C LEU A 115 -2.94 22.05 7.40
N GLY A 116 -2.10 21.89 8.42
CA GLY A 116 -2.46 21.30 9.71
C GLY A 116 -2.80 19.80 9.64
N LEU A 117 -2.27 19.08 8.65
CA LEU A 117 -2.57 17.66 8.40
C LEU A 117 -1.55 16.71 9.04
N LEU A 118 -0.61 17.19 9.85
CA LEU A 118 0.29 16.33 10.63
C LEU A 118 -0.52 15.44 11.59
N ASN A 119 -0.01 14.25 11.88
CA ASN A 119 -0.67 13.26 12.74
C ASN A 119 -2.12 12.94 12.32
N SER A 120 -2.39 12.87 11.02
CA SER A 120 -3.71 12.54 10.49
C SER A 120 -3.66 11.55 9.33
N TYR A 121 -4.74 10.78 9.13
CA TYR A 121 -4.88 9.94 7.95
C TYR A 121 -4.91 10.74 6.65
N ALA A 122 -5.44 11.96 6.68
CA ALA A 122 -5.44 12.86 5.53
C ALA A 122 -4.01 13.20 5.09
N GLY A 123 -3.14 13.54 6.04
CA GLY A 123 -1.73 13.78 5.77
C GLY A 123 -0.98 12.53 5.29
N LEU A 124 -1.32 11.35 5.80
CA LEU A 124 -0.75 10.08 5.33
C LEU A 124 -1.15 9.72 3.89
N ILE A 125 -2.38 10.06 3.47
CA ILE A 125 -2.98 9.55 2.25
C ILE A 125 -2.92 10.58 1.11
N PHE A 126 -3.41 11.80 1.29
CA PHE A 126 -3.62 12.75 0.20
C PHE A 126 -2.37 13.10 -0.61
N PRO A 127 -1.19 13.32 -0.03
CA PRO A 127 0.01 13.60 -0.81
C PRO A 127 0.46 12.47 -1.71
N LEU A 128 0.02 11.24 -1.43
CA LEU A 128 0.43 10.04 -2.12
C LEU A 128 -0.61 9.49 -3.12
N ILE A 129 -1.80 10.09 -3.25
CA ILE A 129 -2.85 9.58 -4.16
C ILE A 129 -2.63 9.88 -5.64
N ALA A 130 -1.71 10.77 -6.00
CA ALA A 130 -1.32 10.99 -7.39
C ALA A 130 -0.33 9.92 -7.86
N SER A 131 -0.54 9.37 -9.06
CA SER A 131 0.34 8.36 -9.65
C SER A 131 0.46 8.52 -11.16
N ALA A 132 1.59 9.04 -11.61
CA ALA A 132 1.89 9.12 -13.03
C ALA A 132 2.04 7.72 -13.66
N THR A 133 2.63 6.75 -12.95
CA THR A 133 2.76 5.36 -13.42
C THR A 133 1.40 4.72 -13.68
N ALA A 134 0.46 4.81 -12.72
CA ALA A 134 -0.86 4.22 -12.90
C ALA A 134 -1.65 4.93 -14.02
N THR A 135 -1.56 6.26 -14.12
CA THR A 135 -2.17 7.03 -15.22
C THR A 135 -1.59 6.62 -16.58
N PHE A 136 -0.28 6.41 -16.68
CA PHE A 136 0.37 5.94 -17.88
C PHE A 136 -0.12 4.55 -18.28
N LEU A 137 -0.15 3.60 -17.36
CA LEU A 137 -0.56 2.21 -17.62
C LEU A 137 -2.03 2.13 -18.05
N PHE A 138 -2.93 2.84 -17.36
CA PHE A 138 -4.34 2.90 -17.79
C PHE A 138 -4.50 3.57 -19.15
N ARG A 139 -3.75 4.64 -19.43
CA ARG A 139 -3.76 5.27 -20.75
C ARG A 139 -3.32 4.30 -21.83
N GLN A 140 -2.24 3.53 -21.62
CA GLN A 140 -1.80 2.53 -22.60
C GLN A 140 -2.88 1.48 -22.85
N PHE A 141 -3.51 0.98 -21.80
CA PHE A 141 -4.61 0.04 -21.94
C PHE A 141 -5.82 0.67 -22.68
N PHE A 142 -6.22 1.88 -22.33
CA PHE A 142 -7.36 2.54 -22.99
C PHE A 142 -7.13 2.82 -24.47
N LEU A 143 -5.88 2.98 -24.89
CA LEU A 143 -5.53 3.09 -26.31
C LEU A 143 -5.68 1.78 -27.10
N THR A 144 -5.74 0.63 -26.44
CA THR A 144 -5.99 -0.67 -27.07
C THR A 144 -7.47 -0.99 -27.27
N VAL A 145 -8.36 -0.21 -26.65
CA VAL A 145 -9.82 -0.41 -26.77
C VAL A 145 -10.26 -0.05 -28.19
N PRO A 146 -10.98 -0.96 -28.90
CA PRO A 146 -11.42 -0.73 -30.27
C PRO A 146 -12.34 0.48 -30.40
N ASN A 147 -12.20 1.25 -31.47
CA ASN A 147 -13.06 2.41 -31.74
C ASN A 147 -14.52 2.04 -31.96
N GLU A 148 -14.76 0.85 -32.47
CA GLU A 148 -16.10 0.30 -32.71
C GLU A 148 -16.94 0.25 -31.41
N MET A 149 -16.31 -0.04 -30.27
CA MET A 149 -16.98 -0.02 -28.95
C MET A 149 -17.42 1.41 -28.57
N ILE A 150 -16.63 2.42 -28.92
CA ILE A 150 -16.93 3.82 -28.64
C ILE A 150 -18.09 4.29 -29.55
N GLU A 151 -18.04 3.90 -30.84
CA GLU A 151 -19.05 4.25 -31.82
C GLU A 151 -20.39 3.58 -31.52
N ALA A 152 -20.37 2.30 -31.14
CA ALA A 152 -21.56 1.57 -30.69
C ALA A 152 -22.22 2.25 -29.49
N ALA A 153 -21.44 2.57 -28.45
CA ALA A 153 -21.95 3.27 -27.27
C ALA A 153 -22.58 4.65 -27.63
N ARG A 154 -22.00 5.37 -28.59
CA ARG A 154 -22.55 6.65 -29.08
C ARG A 154 -23.84 6.46 -29.84
N MET A 155 -23.93 5.42 -30.69
CA MET A 155 -25.19 5.09 -31.40
C MET A 155 -26.32 4.73 -30.45
N ASP A 156 -25.99 4.06 -29.33
CA ASP A 156 -26.91 3.74 -28.24
C ASP A 156 -27.26 4.97 -27.35
N GLY A 157 -26.71 6.14 -27.66
CA GLY A 157 -26.99 7.38 -26.91
C GLY A 157 -26.26 7.48 -25.57
N ALA A 158 -25.25 6.64 -25.30
CA ALA A 158 -24.52 6.66 -24.04
C ALA A 158 -23.73 7.96 -23.86
N THR A 159 -23.84 8.56 -22.68
CA THR A 159 -22.99 9.67 -22.27
C THR A 159 -21.55 9.20 -22.04
N PRO A 160 -20.55 10.10 -22.10
CA PRO A 160 -19.17 9.71 -21.81
C PRO A 160 -18.98 9.02 -20.46
N MET A 161 -19.71 9.41 -19.44
CA MET A 161 -19.64 8.80 -18.11
C MET A 161 -20.29 7.41 -18.06
N GLN A 162 -21.36 7.19 -18.84
CA GLN A 162 -21.94 5.85 -19.01
C GLN A 162 -20.96 4.93 -19.73
N PHE A 163 -20.35 5.38 -20.82
CA PHE A 163 -19.29 4.62 -21.49
C PHE A 163 -18.13 4.27 -20.53
N PHE A 164 -17.68 5.23 -19.73
CA PHE A 164 -16.62 5.00 -18.74
C PHE A 164 -17.02 3.93 -17.72
N LYS A 165 -18.21 4.09 -17.09
CA LYS A 165 -18.67 3.24 -16.00
C LYS A 165 -19.13 1.86 -16.46
N ASP A 166 -19.90 1.80 -17.56
CA ASP A 166 -20.63 0.59 -17.95
C ASP A 166 -19.86 -0.27 -18.96
N ILE A 167 -18.86 0.32 -19.66
CA ILE A 167 -18.03 -0.39 -20.64
C ILE A 167 -16.57 -0.39 -20.21
N LEU A 168 -15.97 0.78 -20.04
CA LEU A 168 -14.52 0.91 -19.87
C LEU A 168 -14.02 0.31 -18.54
N ILE A 169 -14.68 0.59 -17.42
CA ILE A 169 -14.33 -0.01 -16.12
C ILE A 169 -14.49 -1.53 -16.14
N PRO A 170 -15.61 -2.12 -16.61
CA PRO A 170 -15.76 -3.56 -16.71
C PRO A 170 -14.69 -4.28 -17.50
N ILE A 171 -14.29 -3.78 -18.67
CA ILE A 171 -13.23 -4.39 -19.47
C ILE A 171 -11.83 -4.18 -18.86
N SER A 172 -11.68 -3.18 -17.98
CA SER A 172 -10.42 -2.88 -17.29
C SER A 172 -10.20 -3.67 -16.01
N LYS A 173 -11.13 -4.55 -15.60
CA LYS A 173 -11.10 -5.21 -14.27
C LYS A 173 -9.78 -5.90 -13.97
N THR A 174 -9.19 -6.59 -14.93
CA THR A 174 -7.90 -7.28 -14.76
C THR A 174 -6.77 -6.28 -14.51
N ASN A 175 -6.71 -5.19 -15.29
CA ASN A 175 -5.69 -4.15 -15.13
C ASN A 175 -5.87 -3.39 -13.81
N ILE A 176 -7.12 -3.10 -13.42
CA ILE A 176 -7.45 -2.48 -12.13
C ILE A 176 -6.98 -3.39 -10.99
N ALA A 177 -7.27 -4.70 -11.08
CA ALA A 177 -6.87 -5.67 -10.07
C ALA A 177 -5.34 -5.77 -9.95
N ALA A 178 -4.64 -5.81 -11.07
CA ALA A 178 -3.18 -5.84 -11.11
C ALA A 178 -2.57 -4.60 -10.44
N LEU A 179 -3.02 -3.43 -10.85
CA LEU A 179 -2.55 -2.17 -10.26
C LEU A 179 -2.96 -2.03 -8.80
N PHE A 180 -4.14 -2.51 -8.40
CA PHE A 180 -4.55 -2.51 -7.00
C PHE A 180 -3.51 -3.22 -6.11
N VAL A 181 -3.08 -4.43 -6.49
CA VAL A 181 -2.07 -5.17 -5.72
C VAL A 181 -0.76 -4.40 -5.62
N ILE A 182 -0.24 -3.93 -6.75
CA ILE A 182 1.03 -3.19 -6.79
C ILE A 182 0.96 -1.93 -5.91
N LEU A 183 -0.12 -1.16 -6.04
CA LEU A 183 -0.31 0.09 -5.31
C LEU A 183 -0.58 -0.15 -3.82
N PHE A 184 -1.29 -1.25 -3.47
CA PHE A 184 -1.51 -1.64 -2.09
C PHE A 184 -0.21 -2.02 -1.39
N VAL A 185 0.59 -2.88 -2.01
CA VAL A 185 1.91 -3.27 -1.48
C VAL A 185 2.82 -2.05 -1.34
N TYR A 186 2.80 -1.16 -2.33
CA TYR A 186 3.53 0.12 -2.25
C TYR A 186 3.06 0.97 -1.06
N GLY A 187 1.73 1.17 -0.90
CA GLY A 187 1.17 1.98 0.18
C GLY A 187 1.40 1.37 1.56
N PHE A 188 1.30 0.03 1.67
CA PHE A 188 1.49 -0.69 2.93
C PHE A 188 2.94 -0.65 3.43
N ASN A 189 3.90 -0.73 2.51
CA ASN A 189 5.33 -0.73 2.83
C ASN A 189 5.95 0.66 2.99
N GLN A 190 5.14 1.72 3.02
CA GLN A 190 5.65 3.07 3.26
C GLN A 190 6.27 3.19 4.66
N TYR A 191 7.50 3.70 4.70
CA TYR A 191 8.24 3.94 5.94
C TYR A 191 8.57 5.42 6.11
N LEU A 192 9.26 6.01 5.12
CA LEU A 192 9.82 7.35 5.23
C LEU A 192 8.74 8.43 5.37
N TRP A 193 7.66 8.33 4.59
CA TRP A 193 6.58 9.30 4.65
C TRP A 193 5.84 9.30 6.01
N PRO A 194 5.36 8.16 6.52
CA PRO A 194 4.80 8.09 7.88
C PRO A 194 5.76 8.59 8.95
N LEU A 195 7.05 8.25 8.86
CA LEU A 195 8.06 8.66 9.83
C LEU A 195 8.16 10.18 9.95
N LEU A 196 8.03 10.90 8.83
CA LEU A 196 8.13 12.36 8.81
C LEU A 196 6.89 13.07 9.35
N ILE A 197 5.69 12.57 9.02
CA ILE A 197 4.45 13.32 9.30
C ILE A 197 3.70 12.84 10.53
N THR A 198 4.07 11.69 11.10
CA THR A 198 3.44 11.18 12.33
C THR A 198 4.43 11.23 13.50
N THR A 199 4.23 12.16 14.40
CA THR A 199 4.99 12.30 15.66
C THR A 199 4.31 11.57 16.81
N SER A 200 2.98 11.37 16.73
CA SER A 200 2.21 10.61 17.71
C SER A 200 2.44 9.11 17.56
N SER A 201 2.68 8.43 18.70
CA SER A 201 2.80 6.96 18.72
C SER A 201 1.54 6.26 18.18
N ASP A 202 0.37 6.84 18.42
CA ASP A 202 -0.94 6.31 18.00
C ASP A 202 -1.12 6.22 16.49
N MET A 203 -0.40 7.03 15.72
CA MET A 203 -0.47 7.07 14.25
C MET A 203 0.62 6.23 13.59
N ARG A 204 1.44 5.50 14.35
CA ARG A 204 2.48 4.64 13.79
C ARG A 204 1.91 3.59 12.86
N THR A 205 2.54 3.44 11.69
CA THR A 205 2.29 2.34 10.76
C THR A 205 3.12 1.12 11.17
N ILE A 206 2.73 -0.08 10.68
CA ILE A 206 3.40 -1.33 11.09
C ILE A 206 4.89 -1.37 10.70
N VAL A 207 5.24 -0.90 9.52
CA VAL A 207 6.64 -0.88 9.04
C VAL A 207 7.49 0.09 9.87
N MET A 208 6.94 1.25 10.19
CA MET A 208 7.56 2.22 11.09
C MET A 208 7.70 1.64 12.51
N GLY A 209 6.64 1.04 13.03
CA GLY A 209 6.64 0.41 14.37
C GLY A 209 7.65 -0.71 14.49
N LEU A 210 7.71 -1.60 13.48
CA LEU A 210 8.70 -2.67 13.43
C LEU A 210 10.15 -2.14 13.47
N LYS A 211 10.42 -1.05 12.74
CA LYS A 211 11.75 -0.42 12.77
C LYS A 211 12.12 0.11 14.16
N PHE A 212 11.16 0.67 14.88
CA PHE A 212 11.39 1.15 16.26
C PHE A 212 11.52 0.03 17.31
N MET A 213 11.06 -1.18 17.00
CA MET A 213 11.25 -2.35 17.87
C MET A 213 12.64 -2.97 17.76
N ILE A 214 13.35 -2.73 16.64
CA ILE A 214 14.70 -3.26 16.43
C ILE A 214 15.65 -2.53 17.37
N PRO A 215 16.39 -3.25 18.25
CA PRO A 215 17.29 -2.64 19.22
C PRO A 215 18.40 -1.86 18.53
N THR A 216 18.78 -0.75 19.14
CA THR A 216 19.91 0.08 18.71
C THR A 216 20.86 0.28 19.88
N GLY A 217 22.16 0.00 19.67
CA GLY A 217 23.16 0.07 20.72
C GLY A 217 23.09 -1.11 21.69
N ASP A 218 23.20 -0.83 22.99
CA ASP A 218 23.24 -1.84 24.06
C ASP A 218 21.85 -2.29 24.55
N ASP A 219 20.78 -1.89 23.86
CA ASP A 219 19.42 -2.30 24.21
C ASP A 219 19.16 -3.73 23.73
N TYR A 220 18.65 -4.57 24.64
CA TYR A 220 18.25 -5.96 24.33
C TYR A 220 16.78 -5.97 23.91
N GLY A 221 16.51 -5.74 22.61
CA GLY A 221 15.14 -5.83 22.09
C GLY A 221 14.53 -7.22 22.28
N HIS A 222 13.21 -7.26 22.45
CA HIS A 222 12.46 -8.50 22.58
C HIS A 222 12.23 -9.17 21.21
N TRP A 223 13.14 -10.03 20.80
CA TRP A 223 13.17 -10.68 19.49
C TRP A 223 11.90 -11.48 19.15
N PRO A 224 11.32 -12.29 20.07
CA PRO A 224 10.07 -12.98 19.77
C PRO A 224 8.94 -12.04 19.36
N THR A 225 8.83 -10.86 19.99
CA THR A 225 7.84 -9.83 19.61
C THR A 225 8.14 -9.20 18.27
N ILE A 226 9.42 -8.95 17.98
CA ILE A 226 9.84 -8.41 16.67
C ILE A 226 9.47 -9.40 15.56
N PHE A 227 9.78 -10.70 15.75
CA PHE A 227 9.43 -11.74 14.78
C PHE A 227 7.92 -11.93 14.65
N SER A 228 7.15 -11.94 15.75
CA SER A 228 5.68 -12.02 15.72
C SER A 228 5.08 -10.83 14.98
N THR A 229 5.60 -9.61 15.24
CA THR A 229 5.17 -8.39 14.55
C THR A 229 5.50 -8.44 13.05
N ALA A 230 6.69 -8.93 12.69
CA ALA A 230 7.09 -9.09 11.30
C ALA A 230 6.17 -10.10 10.56
N MET A 231 5.86 -11.23 11.18
CA MET A 231 4.93 -12.23 10.63
C MET A 231 3.53 -11.64 10.43
N LEU A 232 3.02 -10.89 11.43
CA LEU A 232 1.74 -10.19 11.33
C LEU A 232 1.75 -9.12 10.24
N ALA A 233 2.85 -8.39 10.10
CA ALA A 233 3.00 -7.36 9.07
C ALA A 233 2.97 -7.93 7.64
N MET A 234 3.42 -9.18 7.45
CA MET A 234 3.38 -9.84 6.15
C MET A 234 1.98 -10.31 5.74
N LEU A 235 1.07 -10.55 6.70
CA LEU A 235 -0.25 -11.13 6.41
C LEU A 235 -1.10 -10.28 5.44
N PRO A 236 -1.32 -8.96 5.64
CA PRO A 236 -2.19 -8.19 4.75
C PRO A 236 -1.71 -8.16 3.29
N PRO A 237 -0.43 -7.89 2.96
CA PRO A 237 0.06 -8.00 1.59
C PRO A 237 -0.12 -9.39 0.99
N VAL A 238 0.21 -10.45 1.74
CA VAL A 238 0.06 -11.84 1.28
C VAL A 238 -1.39 -12.18 0.99
N ILE A 239 -2.31 -11.83 1.90
CA ILE A 239 -3.75 -12.05 1.72
C ILE A 239 -4.26 -11.36 0.44
N ILE A 240 -3.88 -10.10 0.21
CA ILE A 240 -4.26 -9.34 -0.98
C ILE A 240 -3.72 -10.01 -2.25
N VAL A 241 -2.45 -10.42 -2.26
CA VAL A 241 -1.85 -11.11 -3.42
C VAL A 241 -2.60 -12.42 -3.72
N ILE A 242 -2.85 -13.26 -2.71
CA ILE A 242 -3.58 -14.53 -2.87
C ILE A 242 -5.02 -14.29 -3.33
N ALA A 243 -5.72 -13.33 -2.73
CA ALA A 243 -7.11 -13.03 -3.10
C ALA A 243 -7.24 -12.53 -4.55
N MET A 244 -6.24 -11.80 -5.03
CA MET A 244 -6.26 -11.18 -6.35
C MET A 244 -5.62 -12.03 -7.46
N GLN A 245 -4.88 -13.12 -7.12
CA GLN A 245 -4.18 -13.95 -8.11
C GLN A 245 -5.11 -14.51 -9.20
N LYS A 246 -6.37 -14.83 -8.87
CA LYS A 246 -7.37 -15.32 -9.84
C LYS A 246 -7.65 -14.33 -10.98
N PHE A 247 -7.53 -13.02 -10.74
CA PHE A 247 -7.72 -12.01 -11.77
C PHE A 247 -6.53 -11.95 -12.73
N PHE A 248 -5.31 -12.20 -12.24
CA PHE A 248 -4.12 -12.30 -13.09
C PHE A 248 -4.18 -13.53 -14.01
N VAL A 249 -4.50 -14.69 -13.45
CA VAL A 249 -4.59 -15.94 -14.22
C VAL A 249 -5.67 -15.82 -15.29
N LYS A 250 -6.84 -15.28 -14.97
CA LYS A 250 -7.92 -15.10 -15.92
C LYS A 250 -7.54 -14.15 -17.06
N GLY A 251 -6.86 -13.04 -16.76
CA GLY A 251 -6.42 -12.08 -17.77
C GLY A 251 -5.37 -12.64 -18.72
N LEU A 252 -4.49 -13.55 -18.27
CA LEU A 252 -3.53 -14.24 -19.13
C LEU A 252 -4.21 -15.22 -20.07
N LEU A 253 -5.22 -15.96 -19.59
CA LEU A 253 -5.95 -16.94 -20.40
C LEU A 253 -6.90 -16.31 -21.44
N GLU A 254 -7.40 -15.09 -21.18
CA GLU A 254 -8.26 -14.34 -22.11
C GLU A 254 -7.46 -13.60 -23.18
N SER A 255 -6.16 -13.35 -22.97
CA SER A 255 -5.27 -12.70 -23.95
C SER A 255 -4.83 -13.64 -25.10
N ASP A 256 -4.98 -14.95 -24.93
CA ASP A 256 -4.58 -15.95 -25.93
C ASP A 256 -5.76 -16.40 -26.82
N LYS A 257 -6.89 -15.72 -26.78
CA LYS A 257 -8.04 -15.92 -27.68
C LYS A 257 -8.29 -14.65 -28.52
#